data_5c6c90efb20a6ffdfec8fbe5e666411c
#
_entry.id   5c6c90efb20a6ffdfec8fbe5e666411c
#
_cell.length_a   1.000
_cell.length_b   1.000
_cell.length_c   1.000
_cell.angle_alpha   90.00
_cell.angle_beta   90.00
_cell.angle_gamma   90.00
#
_symmetry.space_group_name_H-M   'P 1'
#
loop_
_entity.id
_entity.type
_entity.pdbx_description
1 polymer ?
#
loop_
_entity_poly.entity_id
_entity_poly.type
_entity_poly.pdbx_seq_one_letter_code
_entity_poly.pdbx_strand_id
1 'polypeptide(L)'
;DNQNAYERLGLRGDSFLSNECFYKAVDCYKQIIDEYSNAAPAAFLAGVYHNMGVALARMFLYNEASYSFMKAYEIGQHKNSYKCYLAAKWFMDKDGSVINEDVPEEEYIIRRKIEQLMDNAAYQDEIRKLNDTEKYKNAGDVAGYHKVLDDILTNWKQDYYNYTAR
;
A
#
# COMPACT_ATOMS: atom_id res chain seq x y z
N ASP A 1 6.80 -30.53 3.73
CA ASP A 1 7.20 -29.97 5.01
C ASP A 1 6.73 -28.53 5.14
N ASN A 2 5.93 -28.25 6.18
CA ASN A 2 5.38 -26.90 6.40
C ASN A 2 6.47 -25.84 6.59
N GLN A 3 7.58 -26.19 7.24
CA GLN A 3 8.69 -25.27 7.45
C GLN A 3 9.25 -24.75 6.11
N ASN A 4 9.48 -25.65 5.16
CA ASN A 4 9.96 -25.25 3.85
C ASN A 4 8.92 -24.44 3.08
N ALA A 5 7.63 -24.75 3.26
CA ALA A 5 6.58 -24.05 2.56
C ALA A 5 6.47 -22.59 2.96
N TYR A 6 6.42 -22.27 4.27
CA TYR A 6 6.32 -20.88 4.69
C TYR A 6 7.62 -20.11 4.44
N GLU A 7 8.79 -20.76 4.59
CA GLU A 7 10.06 -20.11 4.28
C GLU A 7 10.16 -19.75 2.79
N ARG A 8 9.74 -20.63 1.89
CA ARG A 8 9.71 -20.34 0.45
C ARG A 8 8.76 -19.21 0.11
N LEU A 9 7.58 -19.19 0.73
CA LEU A 9 6.64 -18.08 0.56
C LEU A 9 7.24 -16.76 1.06
N GLY A 10 7.94 -16.78 2.19
CA GLY A 10 8.62 -15.62 2.72
C GLY A 10 9.68 -15.07 1.76
N LEU A 11 10.54 -15.95 1.24
CA LEU A 11 11.57 -15.58 0.27
C LEU A 11 10.93 -15.03 -1.01
N ARG A 12 9.85 -15.64 -1.47
CA ARG A 12 9.13 -15.19 -2.65
C ARG A 12 8.50 -13.80 -2.42
N GLY A 13 7.88 -13.61 -1.27
CA GLY A 13 7.34 -12.30 -0.89
C GLY A 13 8.42 -11.23 -0.82
N ASP A 14 9.56 -11.55 -0.20
CA ASP A 14 10.69 -10.63 -0.09
C ASP A 14 11.28 -10.29 -1.46
N SER A 15 11.33 -11.24 -2.38
CA SER A 15 11.76 -11.01 -3.76
C SER A 15 10.81 -10.05 -4.48
N PHE A 16 9.50 -10.26 -4.34
CA PHE A 16 8.52 -9.34 -4.90
C PHE A 16 8.65 -7.95 -4.30
N LEU A 17 8.86 -7.85 -3.00
CA LEU A 17 9.05 -6.56 -2.32
C LEU A 17 10.28 -5.82 -2.86
N SER A 18 11.41 -6.51 -3.01
CA SER A 18 12.64 -5.95 -3.56
C SER A 18 12.48 -5.48 -5.00
N ASN A 19 11.62 -6.15 -5.78
CA ASN A 19 11.32 -5.79 -7.16
C ASN A 19 10.14 -4.81 -7.28
N GLU A 20 9.69 -4.25 -6.16
CA GLU A 20 8.59 -3.29 -6.09
C GLU A 20 7.24 -3.86 -6.58
N CYS A 21 7.10 -5.19 -6.53
CA CYS A 21 5.85 -5.88 -6.84
C CYS A 21 5.04 -6.04 -5.55
N PHE A 22 4.58 -4.92 -5.00
CA PHE A 22 4.05 -4.85 -3.63
C PHE A 22 2.81 -5.73 -3.42
N TYR A 23 1.90 -5.78 -4.37
CA TYR A 23 0.69 -6.59 -4.26
C TYR A 23 1.01 -8.08 -4.17
N LYS A 24 1.94 -8.57 -4.98
CA LYS A 24 2.36 -9.98 -4.90
C LYS A 24 3.08 -10.28 -3.60
N ALA A 25 3.88 -9.34 -3.12
CA ALA A 25 4.51 -9.48 -1.81
C ALA A 25 3.46 -9.64 -0.72
N VAL A 26 2.45 -8.77 -0.70
CA VAL A 26 1.33 -8.85 0.26
C VAL A 26 0.60 -10.18 0.15
N ASP A 27 0.33 -10.67 -1.06
CA ASP A 27 -0.34 -11.96 -1.26
C ASP A 27 0.47 -13.11 -0.65
N CYS A 28 1.79 -13.14 -0.86
CA CYS A 28 2.65 -14.16 -0.26
C CYS A 28 2.61 -14.08 1.28
N TYR A 29 2.69 -12.89 1.84
CA TYR A 29 2.67 -12.69 3.28
C TYR A 29 1.32 -13.04 3.88
N LYS A 30 0.21 -12.68 3.23
CA LYS A 30 -1.13 -13.07 3.67
C LYS A 30 -1.32 -14.57 3.67
N GLN A 31 -0.81 -15.26 2.67
CA GLN A 31 -0.87 -16.70 2.59
C GLN A 31 -0.12 -17.35 3.77
N ILE A 32 1.05 -16.84 4.13
CA ILE A 32 1.78 -17.30 5.31
C ILE A 32 0.94 -17.12 6.58
N ILE A 33 0.36 -15.95 6.76
CA ILE A 33 -0.46 -15.62 7.92
C ILE A 33 -1.69 -16.52 7.99
N ASP A 34 -2.37 -16.74 6.87
CA ASP A 34 -3.61 -17.50 6.83
C ASP A 34 -3.36 -19.01 7.01
N GLU A 35 -2.30 -19.55 6.43
CA GLU A 35 -2.09 -21.01 6.37
C GLU A 35 -1.04 -21.52 7.36
N TYR A 36 -0.09 -20.67 7.79
CA TYR A 36 1.09 -21.13 8.54
C TYR A 36 1.32 -20.40 9.86
N SER A 37 0.38 -19.59 10.34
CA SER A 37 0.56 -18.84 11.59
C SER A 37 0.84 -19.74 12.79
N ASN A 38 0.24 -20.95 12.82
CA ASN A 38 0.43 -21.89 13.93
C ASN A 38 1.74 -22.68 13.81
N ALA A 39 2.30 -22.77 12.61
CA ALA A 39 3.51 -23.56 12.35
C ALA A 39 4.78 -22.70 12.37
N ALA A 40 4.68 -21.44 11.95
CA ALA A 40 5.83 -20.56 11.83
C ALA A 40 6.24 -19.97 13.19
N PRO A 41 7.56 -19.83 13.45
CA PRO A 41 8.04 -19.18 14.67
C PRO A 41 7.58 -17.72 14.78
N ALA A 42 7.42 -17.23 16.00
CA ALA A 42 7.01 -15.85 16.27
C ALA A 42 7.93 -14.83 15.58
N ALA A 43 9.25 -15.03 15.64
CA ALA A 43 10.21 -14.14 14.99
C ALA A 43 10.02 -14.06 13.49
N PHE A 44 9.71 -15.21 12.85
CA PHE A 44 9.43 -15.26 11.42
C PHE A 44 8.14 -14.51 11.09
N LEU A 45 7.08 -14.75 11.85
CA LEU A 45 5.80 -14.06 11.65
C LEU A 45 5.93 -12.55 11.85
N ALA A 46 6.71 -12.11 12.84
CA ALA A 46 6.98 -10.69 13.05
C ALA A 46 7.61 -10.07 11.80
N GLY A 47 8.59 -10.74 11.19
CA GLY A 47 9.21 -10.31 9.93
C GLY A 47 8.21 -10.24 8.78
N VAL A 48 7.31 -11.23 8.68
CA VAL A 48 6.26 -11.26 7.67
C VAL A 48 5.33 -10.06 7.81
N TYR A 49 4.84 -9.80 9.02
CA TYR A 49 3.98 -8.63 9.27
C TYR A 49 4.71 -7.32 8.99
N HIS A 50 5.98 -7.22 9.40
CA HIS A 50 6.76 -6.01 9.14
C HIS A 50 6.91 -5.74 7.64
N ASN A 51 7.32 -6.75 6.87
CA ASN A 51 7.51 -6.61 5.43
C ASN A 51 6.18 -6.38 4.69
N MET A 52 5.09 -6.99 5.17
CA MET A 52 3.75 -6.68 4.66
C MET A 52 3.39 -5.21 4.91
N GLY A 53 3.71 -4.70 6.09
CA GLY A 53 3.53 -3.28 6.40
C GLY A 53 4.31 -2.38 5.46
N VAL A 54 5.56 -2.73 5.15
CA VAL A 54 6.38 -1.99 4.18
C VAL A 54 5.71 -1.97 2.80
N ALA A 55 5.28 -3.13 2.30
CA ALA A 55 4.60 -3.23 1.01
C ALA A 55 3.31 -2.39 0.98
N LEU A 56 2.50 -2.48 2.04
CA LEU A 56 1.26 -1.71 2.15
C LEU A 56 1.53 -0.20 2.20
N ALA A 57 2.54 0.24 2.95
CA ALA A 57 2.92 1.64 3.02
C ALA A 57 3.41 2.17 1.67
N ARG A 58 4.14 1.34 0.92
CA ARG A 58 4.58 1.70 -0.44
C ARG A 58 3.41 1.81 -1.43
N MET A 59 2.26 1.22 -1.11
CA MET A 59 1.01 1.39 -1.85
C MET A 59 0.11 2.48 -1.25
N PHE A 60 0.59 3.23 -0.28
CA PHE A 60 -0.14 4.30 0.40
C PHE A 60 -1.36 3.82 1.20
N LEU A 61 -1.39 2.53 1.54
CA LEU A 61 -2.40 1.93 2.40
C LEU A 61 -1.94 2.04 3.86
N TYR A 62 -1.86 3.27 4.34
CA TYR A 62 -1.24 3.58 5.64
C TYR A 62 -2.00 2.99 6.82
N ASN A 63 -3.33 2.92 6.76
CA ASN A 63 -4.12 2.32 7.83
C ASN A 63 -3.79 0.82 7.96
N GLU A 64 -3.80 0.10 6.84
CA GLU A 64 -3.46 -1.33 6.82
C GLU A 64 -1.99 -1.55 7.17
N ALA A 65 -1.08 -0.68 6.69
CA ALA A 65 0.33 -0.74 7.03
C ALA A 65 0.55 -0.57 8.53
N SER A 66 -0.11 0.41 9.15
CA SER A 66 0.00 0.64 10.59
C SER A 66 -0.42 -0.57 11.40
N TYR A 67 -1.51 -1.22 11.00
CA TYR A 67 -1.97 -2.46 11.63
C TYR A 67 -0.90 -3.56 11.52
N SER A 68 -0.32 -3.75 10.34
CA SER A 68 0.72 -4.77 10.13
C SER A 68 1.99 -4.48 10.96
N PHE A 69 2.43 -3.24 11.01
CA PHE A 69 3.58 -2.86 11.82
C PHE A 69 3.32 -3.06 13.33
N MET A 70 2.13 -2.74 13.80
CA MET A 70 1.76 -2.97 15.20
C MET A 70 1.75 -4.47 15.52
N LYS A 71 1.21 -5.30 14.61
CA LYS A 71 1.25 -6.75 14.76
C LYS A 71 2.69 -7.28 14.84
N ALA A 72 3.56 -6.78 13.97
CA ALA A 72 4.97 -7.15 14.01
C ALA A 72 5.61 -6.77 15.35
N TYR A 73 5.30 -5.59 15.87
CA TYR A 73 5.80 -5.15 17.16
C TYR A 73 5.26 -6.01 18.32
N GLU A 74 3.95 -6.30 18.32
CA GLU A 74 3.33 -7.13 19.36
C GLU A 74 3.94 -8.53 19.41
N ILE A 75 4.27 -9.10 18.25
CA ILE A 75 4.80 -10.47 18.15
C ILE A 75 6.29 -10.51 18.43
N GLY A 76 7.08 -9.61 17.84
CA GLY A 76 8.54 -9.65 17.86
C GLY A 76 9.21 -8.55 18.68
N GLN A 77 8.46 -7.55 19.13
CA GLN A 77 8.91 -6.39 19.89
C GLN A 77 10.10 -5.64 19.26
N HIS A 78 10.17 -5.66 17.92
CA HIS A 78 11.20 -4.91 17.19
C HIS A 78 10.90 -3.41 17.23
N LYS A 79 11.84 -2.64 17.75
CA LYS A 79 11.74 -1.17 17.83
C LYS A 79 11.48 -0.54 16.46
N ASN A 80 12.07 -1.11 15.41
CA ASN A 80 11.88 -0.61 14.06
C ASN A 80 10.42 -0.72 13.58
N SER A 81 9.75 -1.82 13.92
CA SER A 81 8.33 -1.99 13.58
C SER A 81 7.46 -0.94 14.27
N TYR A 82 7.76 -0.62 15.52
CA TYR A 82 7.03 0.43 16.24
C TYR A 82 7.26 1.81 15.62
N LYS A 83 8.49 2.12 15.22
CA LYS A 83 8.79 3.38 14.50
C LYS A 83 8.04 3.47 13.19
N CYS A 84 7.98 2.38 12.43
CA CYS A 84 7.22 2.33 11.18
C CYS A 84 5.72 2.48 11.42
N TYR A 85 5.20 1.89 12.52
CA TYR A 85 3.82 2.09 12.93
C TYR A 85 3.53 3.58 13.17
N LEU A 86 4.38 4.26 13.94
CA LEU A 86 4.21 5.69 14.21
C LEU A 86 4.28 6.53 12.93
N ALA A 87 5.19 6.19 12.03
CA ALA A 87 5.31 6.86 10.74
C ALA A 87 4.06 6.67 9.89
N ALA A 88 3.54 5.44 9.79
CA ALA A 88 2.33 5.15 9.04
C ALA A 88 1.12 5.91 9.62
N LYS A 89 0.98 5.93 10.94
CA LYS A 89 -0.06 6.72 11.61
C LYS A 89 0.07 8.20 11.33
N TRP A 90 1.30 8.71 11.37
CA TRP A 90 1.56 10.11 11.08
C TRP A 90 1.12 10.49 9.67
N PHE A 91 1.46 9.67 8.68
CA PHE A 91 1.02 9.90 7.30
C PHE A 91 -0.50 9.84 7.17
N MET A 92 -1.14 8.89 7.82
CA MET A 92 -2.59 8.77 7.84
C MET A 92 -3.24 10.00 8.46
N ASP A 93 -2.76 10.42 9.63
CA ASP A 93 -3.30 11.58 10.35
C ASP A 93 -3.05 12.88 9.58
N LYS A 94 -1.86 13.02 8.98
CA LYS A 94 -1.50 14.18 8.17
C LYS A 94 -2.39 14.28 6.93
N ASP A 95 -2.59 13.18 6.23
CA ASP A 95 -3.49 13.14 5.08
C ASP A 95 -4.91 13.49 5.52
N GLY A 96 -5.36 12.95 6.66
CA GLY A 96 -6.66 13.29 7.24
C GLY A 96 -6.76 14.73 7.70
N SER A 97 -5.69 15.33 8.23
CA SER A 97 -5.70 16.72 8.71
C SER A 97 -5.68 17.75 7.57
N VAL A 98 -5.22 17.35 6.39
CA VAL A 98 -5.16 18.21 5.19
C VAL A 98 -6.43 18.07 4.37
N ILE A 99 -7.28 17.07 4.65
CA ILE A 99 -8.56 16.90 3.96
C ILE A 99 -9.42 18.12 4.23
N ASN A 100 -9.47 18.99 3.28
CA ASN A 100 -10.49 20.02 3.17
C ASN A 100 -11.75 19.31 2.69
N GLU A 101 -12.93 19.65 3.22
CA GLU A 101 -14.21 19.04 2.84
C GLU A 101 -14.44 19.02 1.33
N ASP A 102 -13.77 19.92 0.60
CA ASP A 102 -13.87 20.05 -0.85
C ASP A 102 -12.94 19.13 -1.64
N VAL A 103 -12.01 18.40 -0.99
CA VAL A 103 -11.05 17.51 -1.66
C VAL A 103 -11.24 16.08 -1.19
N PRO A 104 -11.63 15.15 -2.09
CA PRO A 104 -11.80 13.75 -1.71
C PRO A 104 -10.51 13.11 -1.23
N GLU A 105 -10.64 12.14 -0.31
CA GLU A 105 -9.51 11.34 0.20
C GLU A 105 -8.73 10.69 -0.94
N GLU A 106 -9.42 10.21 -1.98
CA GLU A 106 -8.81 9.58 -3.15
C GLU A 106 -7.81 10.50 -3.85
N GLU A 107 -8.08 11.79 -3.92
CA GLU A 107 -7.15 12.75 -4.53
C GLU A 107 -5.85 12.84 -3.73
N TYR A 108 -5.92 12.85 -2.41
CA TYR A 108 -4.73 12.87 -1.57
C TYR A 108 -3.87 11.62 -1.78
N ILE A 109 -4.51 10.46 -1.84
CA ILE A 109 -3.83 9.19 -2.08
C ILE A 109 -3.12 9.23 -3.43
N ILE A 110 -3.81 9.70 -4.46
CA ILE A 110 -3.28 9.83 -5.82
C ILE A 110 -2.10 10.82 -5.85
N ARG A 111 -2.25 12.00 -5.25
CA ARG A 111 -1.20 13.01 -5.22
C ARG A 111 0.05 12.53 -4.50
N ARG A 112 -0.11 11.84 -3.37
CA ARG A 112 1.01 11.26 -2.63
C ARG A 112 1.79 10.26 -3.48
N LYS A 113 1.07 9.36 -4.13
CA LYS A 113 1.69 8.37 -5.00
C LYS A 113 2.45 9.05 -6.14
N ILE A 114 1.87 10.06 -6.73
CA ILE A 114 2.50 10.82 -7.81
C ILE A 114 3.76 11.54 -7.31
N GLU A 115 3.72 12.17 -6.14
CA GLU A 115 4.89 12.85 -5.56
C GLU A 115 6.09 11.91 -5.41
N GLN A 116 5.84 10.67 -4.99
CA GLN A 116 6.90 9.68 -4.82
C GLN A 116 7.42 9.13 -6.16
N LEU A 117 6.62 9.25 -7.22
CA LEU A 117 6.90 8.67 -8.52
C LEU A 117 7.13 9.73 -9.61
N MET A 118 7.30 11.00 -9.20
CA MET A 118 7.43 12.14 -10.11
C MET A 118 8.47 11.95 -11.20
N ASP A 119 9.56 11.26 -10.88
CA ASP A 119 10.64 11.03 -11.84
C ASP A 119 10.41 9.82 -12.72
N ASN A 120 9.30 9.09 -12.54
CA ASN A 120 9.00 7.90 -13.32
C ASN A 120 8.06 8.24 -14.47
N ALA A 121 8.57 8.11 -15.70
CA ALA A 121 7.80 8.43 -16.92
C ALA A 121 6.49 7.66 -17.04
N ALA A 122 6.40 6.45 -16.43
CA ALA A 122 5.18 5.64 -16.48
C ALA A 122 3.97 6.30 -15.82
N TYR A 123 4.20 7.26 -14.92
CA TYR A 123 3.13 7.93 -14.17
C TYR A 123 2.80 9.34 -14.70
N GLN A 124 3.41 9.76 -15.79
CA GLN A 124 3.14 11.08 -16.37
C GLN A 124 1.68 11.22 -16.85
N ASP A 125 1.06 10.13 -17.29
CA ASP A 125 -0.35 10.15 -17.69
C ASP A 125 -1.28 10.41 -16.50
N GLU A 126 -1.01 9.80 -15.35
CA GLU A 126 -1.78 10.02 -14.12
C GLU A 126 -1.62 11.45 -13.62
N ILE A 127 -0.39 12.00 -13.68
CA ILE A 127 -0.11 13.39 -13.32
C ILE A 127 -0.92 14.34 -14.21
N ARG A 128 -0.95 14.08 -15.51
CA ARG A 128 -1.71 14.88 -16.47
C ARG A 128 -3.20 14.81 -16.19
N LYS A 129 -3.74 13.61 -15.99
CA LYS A 129 -5.15 13.41 -15.64
C LYS A 129 -5.52 14.14 -14.36
N LEU A 130 -4.64 14.05 -13.34
CA LEU A 130 -4.88 14.73 -12.06
C LEU A 130 -4.87 16.25 -12.23
N ASN A 131 -3.95 16.78 -13.02
CA ASN A 131 -3.90 18.22 -13.32
C ASN A 131 -5.15 18.68 -14.08
N ASP A 132 -5.68 17.83 -14.95
CA ASP A 132 -6.93 18.11 -15.69
C ASP A 132 -8.15 18.20 -14.78
N THR A 133 -8.10 17.67 -13.54
CA THR A 133 -9.22 17.80 -12.60
C THR A 133 -9.55 19.24 -12.27
N GLU A 134 -8.58 20.16 -12.35
CA GLU A 134 -8.83 21.59 -12.10
C GLU A 134 -9.91 22.17 -13.00
N LYS A 135 -10.00 21.70 -14.26
CA LYS A 135 -11.05 22.13 -15.19
C LYS A 135 -12.44 21.83 -14.66
N TYR A 136 -12.62 20.64 -14.11
CA TYR A 136 -13.91 20.19 -13.56
C TYR A 136 -14.26 20.95 -12.29
N LYS A 137 -13.27 21.18 -11.41
CA LYS A 137 -13.46 21.95 -10.19
C LYS A 137 -13.89 23.39 -10.51
N ASN A 138 -13.19 24.04 -11.44
CA ASN A 138 -13.46 25.41 -11.84
C ASN A 138 -14.81 25.58 -12.54
N ALA A 139 -15.24 24.53 -13.26
CA ALA A 139 -16.55 24.51 -13.91
C ALA A 139 -17.70 24.08 -12.99
N GLY A 140 -17.39 23.67 -11.75
CA GLY A 140 -18.38 23.12 -10.83
C GLY A 140 -18.87 21.72 -11.21
N ASP A 141 -18.16 21.03 -12.11
CA ASP A 141 -18.53 19.69 -12.58
C ASP A 141 -17.97 18.62 -11.62
N VAL A 142 -18.71 18.40 -10.53
CA VAL A 142 -18.33 17.44 -9.49
C VAL A 142 -18.30 16.01 -10.03
N ALA A 143 -19.25 15.64 -10.89
CA ALA A 143 -19.33 14.30 -11.47
C ALA A 143 -18.12 14.00 -12.38
N GLY A 144 -17.73 14.97 -13.22
CA GLY A 144 -16.54 14.85 -14.06
C GLY A 144 -15.25 14.72 -13.25
N TYR A 145 -15.15 15.49 -12.18
CA TYR A 145 -14.02 15.42 -11.26
C TYR A 145 -13.88 14.03 -10.63
N HIS A 146 -14.95 13.52 -10.02
CA HIS A 146 -14.93 12.19 -9.41
C HIS A 146 -14.66 11.08 -10.42
N LYS A 147 -15.15 11.23 -11.66
CA LYS A 147 -14.90 10.24 -12.71
C LYS A 147 -13.41 10.10 -13.01
N VAL A 148 -12.66 11.21 -13.08
CA VAL A 148 -11.21 11.17 -13.35
C VAL A 148 -10.48 10.43 -12.22
N LEU A 149 -10.83 10.74 -10.97
CA LEU A 149 -10.24 10.06 -9.82
C LEU A 149 -10.54 8.56 -9.84
N ASP A 150 -11.79 8.19 -10.10
CA ASP A 150 -12.21 6.79 -10.18
C ASP A 150 -11.51 6.04 -11.31
N ASP A 151 -11.30 6.68 -12.46
CA ASP A 151 -10.59 6.07 -13.58
C ASP A 151 -9.13 5.76 -13.21
N ILE A 152 -8.43 6.68 -12.55
CA ILE A 152 -7.06 6.46 -12.07
C ILE A 152 -7.02 5.29 -11.09
N LEU A 153 -7.88 5.30 -10.09
CA LEU A 153 -7.92 4.26 -9.06
C LEU A 153 -8.34 2.90 -9.63
N THR A 154 -9.26 2.88 -10.59
CA THR A 154 -9.69 1.66 -11.25
C THR A 154 -8.55 1.03 -12.04
N ASN A 155 -7.76 1.83 -12.75
CA ASN A 155 -6.60 1.33 -13.49
C ASN A 155 -5.57 0.69 -12.54
N TRP A 156 -5.31 1.32 -11.38
CA TRP A 156 -4.40 0.75 -10.39
C TRP A 156 -4.92 -0.56 -9.80
N LYS A 157 -6.23 -0.65 -9.52
CA LYS A 157 -6.86 -1.89 -9.06
C LYS A 157 -6.83 -2.97 -10.13
N GLN A 158 -7.05 -2.61 -11.40
CA GLN A 158 -7.00 -3.55 -12.50
C GLN A 158 -5.59 -4.13 -12.68
N ASP A 159 -4.56 -3.30 -12.54
CA ASP A 159 -3.17 -3.76 -12.57
C ASP A 159 -2.92 -4.77 -11.45
N TYR A 160 -3.45 -4.53 -10.27
CA TYR A 160 -3.40 -5.46 -9.16
C TYR A 160 -4.07 -6.80 -9.50
N TYR A 161 -5.31 -6.75 -9.99
CA TYR A 161 -6.05 -7.98 -10.34
C TYR A 161 -5.38 -8.74 -11.48
N ASN A 162 -4.91 -8.06 -12.51
CA ASN A 162 -4.17 -8.69 -13.61
C ASN A 162 -2.90 -9.37 -13.12
N TYR A 163 -2.28 -8.79 -12.13
CA TYR A 163 -1.06 -9.30 -11.55
C TYR A 163 -1.31 -10.55 -10.69
N THR A 164 -2.39 -10.55 -9.91
CA THR A 164 -2.74 -11.69 -9.04
C THR A 164 -3.33 -12.88 -9.80
N ALA A 165 -3.87 -12.65 -10.98
CA ALA A 165 -4.46 -13.70 -11.83
C ALA A 165 -3.42 -14.51 -12.61
N ARG A 166 -2.16 -14.14 -12.57
CA ARG A 166 -1.09 -14.83 -13.31
C ARG A 166 -0.53 -16.05 -12.58
#